data_8ae2e09541ede4a6d9a3df17da41df6f
#
_entry.id   8ae2e09541ede4a6d9a3df17da41df6f
#
_cell.length_a   1.000
_cell.length_b   1.000
_cell.length_c   1.000
_cell.angle_alpha   90.00
_cell.angle_beta   90.00
_cell.angle_gamma   90.00
#
_symmetry.space_group_name_H-M   'P 1'
#
loop_
_entity.id
_entity.type
_entity.pdbx_description
1 polymer ?
#
loop_
_entity_poly.entity_id
_entity_poly.type
_entity_poly.pdbx_seq_one_letter_code
_entity_poly.pdbx_strand_id
1 'polypeptide(L)'
;MAHDSHSHDENVKKWFIEKDNITIEGTFFMYKNGKVYIEDAQGKLFSFPMVSLSKTDQAFATKKQISIMTLNRGIKKPKVVIDNTSLYQKMTLICLMVLVFSYLLYQNPNRRKYKYVASIIYLGALFTLGSFAKKAVSTTDPLLVKAAFAPFSSTVSTSYDASNFYVNATGIPSHTMMVGISNHGWQQQVPMLKCYVSPNHWQFTLNPVAAATPVPVSATHFLKGAIAIATNGVPIFNYHTNTGVDSYTDGQLDNFGGHCGRGDDYHYHIAPMFLQSAANLPIAYALDGYAVYGSLEPTGAAMTTLDANHGHLFAGVYHYHGTATAPYMIGNMVGVVTEDVNLQIIPQPQGSPVRTENWMPLNGALITSCVPNSNNGYNTSYSLNLVSGYATNYTKLSASPYTYTFQYVTPTGTTTTNYNGQANCAVPNLAAANFIALEQNIKLFPNPATDILQINLGDSDLEEGVQSISLYDLNGKILFKTNHFIPSLDIKNVSKGNYLVKIQFENSVVTKKLIVK
;
A
#
# COMPACT_ATOMS: atom_id res chain seq x y z
N MET A 1 -1.45 -16.95 0.05
CA MET A 1 -0.07 -17.04 0.56
C MET A 1 0.47 -15.65 0.66
N ALA A 2 1.17 -15.32 1.72
CA ALA A 2 1.75 -14.01 1.92
C ALA A 2 2.76 -13.71 0.82
N HIS A 3 2.83 -12.46 0.38
CA HIS A 3 3.88 -12.00 -0.51
C HIS A 3 5.22 -12.11 0.21
N ASP A 4 6.12 -12.94 -0.32
CA ASP A 4 7.41 -13.18 0.29
C ASP A 4 8.47 -12.21 -0.23
N SER A 5 9.04 -11.45 0.70
CA SER A 5 10.39 -10.94 0.52
C SER A 5 11.34 -12.14 0.52
N HIS A 6 12.25 -12.21 -0.42
CA HIS A 6 13.10 -13.38 -0.72
C HIS A 6 13.73 -14.06 0.47
N SER A 7 13.69 -15.41 0.51
CA SER A 7 14.63 -16.21 1.28
C SER A 7 15.91 -16.37 0.48
N HIS A 8 16.97 -15.68 0.85
CA HIS A 8 18.31 -15.89 0.33
C HIS A 8 19.08 -16.94 1.12
N ASP A 9 18.39 -17.67 1.98
CA ASP A 9 19.04 -18.70 2.78
C ASP A 9 19.12 -20.00 1.97
N GLU A 10 20.32 -20.29 1.46
CA GLU A 10 20.64 -21.51 0.71
C GLU A 10 20.39 -22.80 1.50
N ASN A 11 19.94 -22.70 2.75
CA ASN A 11 19.90 -23.81 3.68
C ASN A 11 18.47 -24.19 4.06
N VAL A 12 17.70 -24.68 3.09
CA VAL A 12 16.54 -25.52 3.43
C VAL A 12 17.06 -26.71 4.21
N LYS A 13 16.60 -26.87 5.42
CA LYS A 13 17.01 -27.96 6.30
C LYS A 13 15.81 -28.61 6.98
N LYS A 14 16.03 -29.81 7.47
CA LYS A 14 15.07 -30.50 8.35
C LYS A 14 15.31 -30.04 9.78
N TRP A 15 14.30 -29.41 10.37
CA TRP A 15 14.27 -28.94 11.76
C TRP A 15 13.58 -29.97 12.62
N PHE A 16 14.24 -30.44 13.67
CA PHE A 16 13.66 -31.41 14.58
C PHE A 16 13.13 -30.74 15.85
N ILE A 17 11.82 -30.83 16.06
CA ILE A 17 11.11 -30.30 17.22
C ILE A 17 10.98 -31.43 18.23
N GLU A 18 11.89 -31.47 19.22
CA GLU A 18 12.00 -32.58 20.19
C GLU A 18 10.72 -32.77 20.99
N LYS A 19 10.08 -31.68 21.43
CA LYS A 19 8.88 -31.73 22.27
C LYS A 19 7.71 -32.46 21.59
N ASP A 20 7.54 -32.26 20.30
CA ASP A 20 6.40 -32.76 19.52
C ASP A 20 6.78 -33.99 18.69
N ASN A 21 8.07 -34.37 18.70
CA ASN A 21 8.67 -35.43 17.88
C ASN A 21 8.35 -35.31 16.38
N ILE A 22 8.37 -34.07 15.85
CA ILE A 22 8.09 -33.78 14.46
C ILE A 22 9.29 -33.17 13.75
N THR A 23 9.37 -33.39 12.45
CA THR A 23 10.36 -32.76 11.59
C THR A 23 9.67 -31.84 10.59
N ILE A 24 10.17 -30.62 10.45
CA ILE A 24 9.69 -29.64 9.48
C ILE A 24 10.86 -29.29 8.54
N GLU A 25 10.58 -29.28 7.26
CA GLU A 25 11.53 -28.85 6.26
C GLU A 25 11.28 -27.37 5.94
N GLY A 26 12.32 -26.54 6.01
CA GLY A 26 12.21 -25.12 5.76
C GLY A 26 13.49 -24.36 6.04
N THR A 27 13.48 -23.06 5.77
CA THR A 27 14.59 -22.14 6.01
C THR A 27 14.40 -21.40 7.34
N PHE A 28 15.51 -21.01 7.96
CA PHE A 28 15.47 -20.11 9.14
C PHE A 28 14.98 -18.73 8.68
N PHE A 29 13.89 -18.26 9.27
CA PHE A 29 13.36 -16.94 8.98
C PHE A 29 13.85 -15.90 10.00
N MET A 30 13.57 -16.12 11.28
CA MET A 30 14.03 -15.24 12.36
C MET A 30 13.98 -15.90 13.72
N TYR A 31 14.57 -15.23 14.71
CA TYR A 31 14.35 -15.49 16.14
C TYR A 31 13.75 -14.25 16.80
N LYS A 32 12.56 -14.38 17.39
CA LYS A 32 11.83 -13.29 18.06
C LYS A 32 11.09 -13.83 19.29
N ASN A 33 11.17 -13.11 20.39
CA ASN A 33 10.43 -13.42 21.63
C ASN A 33 10.56 -14.87 22.12
N GLY A 34 11.78 -15.42 22.06
CA GLY A 34 12.05 -16.80 22.51
C GLY A 34 11.64 -17.89 21.51
N LYS A 35 11.11 -17.54 20.35
CA LYS A 35 10.68 -18.48 19.30
C LYS A 35 11.54 -18.36 18.05
N VAL A 36 11.80 -19.48 17.41
CA VAL A 36 12.37 -19.59 16.07
C VAL A 36 11.22 -19.69 15.07
N TYR A 37 11.29 -18.91 14.01
CA TYR A 37 10.38 -18.93 12.89
C TYR A 37 11.07 -19.63 11.72
N ILE A 38 10.38 -20.59 11.14
CA ILE A 38 10.84 -21.43 10.03
C ILE A 38 9.85 -21.24 8.89
N GLU A 39 10.37 -20.97 7.70
CA GLU A 39 9.58 -20.78 6.49
C GLU A 39 9.65 -22.02 5.62
N ASP A 40 8.50 -22.60 5.22
CA ASP A 40 8.46 -23.71 4.28
C ASP A 40 8.57 -23.25 2.80
N ALA A 41 8.62 -24.21 1.90
CA ALA A 41 8.71 -23.95 0.46
C ALA A 41 7.50 -23.17 -0.11
N GLN A 42 6.37 -23.13 0.60
CA GLN A 42 5.16 -22.41 0.24
C GLN A 42 5.08 -21.03 0.89
N GLY A 43 6.13 -20.58 1.59
CA GLY A 43 6.18 -19.30 2.27
C GLY A 43 5.39 -19.25 3.58
N LYS A 44 4.90 -20.37 4.07
CA LYS A 44 4.18 -20.45 5.35
C LYS A 44 5.17 -20.45 6.51
N LEU A 45 4.91 -19.60 7.51
CA LEU A 45 5.72 -19.54 8.73
C LEU A 45 5.19 -20.48 9.81
N PHE A 46 6.13 -21.25 10.36
CA PHE A 46 5.95 -22.02 11.59
C PHE A 46 6.78 -21.39 12.69
N SER A 47 6.27 -21.36 13.92
CA SER A 47 7.01 -20.81 15.04
C SER A 47 7.07 -21.81 16.20
N PHE A 48 8.29 -22.05 16.70
CA PHE A 48 8.54 -22.96 17.83
C PHE A 48 9.37 -22.27 18.89
N PRO A 49 9.11 -22.55 20.18
CA PRO A 49 10.03 -22.12 21.23
C PRO A 49 11.44 -22.62 20.94
N MET A 50 12.47 -21.77 21.09
CA MET A 50 13.86 -22.19 20.88
C MET A 50 14.22 -23.48 21.63
N VAL A 51 13.74 -23.59 22.87
CA VAL A 51 14.00 -24.74 23.74
C VAL A 51 13.33 -26.05 23.30
N SER A 52 12.37 -26.02 22.38
CA SER A 52 11.71 -27.21 21.83
C SER A 52 12.44 -27.78 20.62
N LEU A 53 13.46 -27.10 20.10
CA LEU A 53 14.27 -27.56 18.99
C LEU A 53 15.43 -28.45 19.47
N SER A 54 15.94 -29.30 18.58
CA SER A 54 17.15 -30.06 18.87
C SER A 54 18.33 -29.14 19.21
N LYS A 55 19.30 -29.60 19.96
CA LYS A 55 20.50 -28.82 20.30
C LYS A 55 21.26 -28.32 19.09
N THR A 56 21.31 -29.13 18.03
CA THR A 56 21.92 -28.76 16.75
C THR A 56 21.15 -27.62 16.09
N ASP A 57 19.83 -27.65 16.11
CA ASP A 57 18.97 -26.63 15.52
C ASP A 57 18.98 -25.33 16.32
N GLN A 58 19.05 -25.41 17.65
CA GLN A 58 19.25 -24.25 18.51
C GLN A 58 20.58 -23.52 18.18
N ALA A 59 21.67 -24.30 18.03
CA ALA A 59 22.97 -23.72 17.67
C ALA A 59 22.96 -23.08 16.28
N PHE A 60 22.31 -23.74 15.31
CA PHE A 60 22.15 -23.20 13.96
C PHE A 60 21.34 -21.89 13.98
N ALA A 61 20.17 -21.87 14.62
CA ALA A 61 19.32 -20.68 14.72
C ALA A 61 20.05 -19.51 15.41
N THR A 62 20.84 -19.80 16.46
CA THR A 62 21.64 -18.80 17.16
C THR A 62 22.70 -18.22 16.25
N LYS A 63 23.43 -19.05 15.50
CA LYS A 63 24.46 -18.62 14.54
C LYS A 63 23.85 -17.72 13.45
N LYS A 64 22.71 -18.10 12.89
CA LYS A 64 22.00 -17.30 11.87
C LYS A 64 21.55 -15.96 12.44
N GLN A 65 20.98 -15.93 13.65
CA GLN A 65 20.57 -14.69 14.30
C GLN A 65 21.76 -13.75 14.55
N ILE A 66 22.91 -14.27 14.98
CA ILE A 66 24.13 -13.47 15.15
C ILE A 66 24.61 -12.90 13.82
N SER A 67 24.55 -13.67 12.74
CA SER A 67 24.89 -13.21 11.39
C SER A 67 24.00 -12.03 10.96
N ILE A 68 22.67 -12.16 11.10
CA ILE A 68 21.69 -11.10 10.81
C ILE A 68 21.99 -9.84 11.66
N MET A 69 22.21 -9.99 12.95
CA MET A 69 22.53 -8.86 13.83
C MET A 69 23.85 -8.17 13.43
N THR A 70 24.82 -8.93 12.93
CA THR A 70 26.10 -8.39 12.46
C THR A 70 25.93 -7.58 11.18
N LEU A 71 25.17 -8.08 10.22
CA LEU A 71 24.82 -7.39 8.98
C LEU A 71 24.07 -6.08 9.27
N ASN A 72 23.19 -6.10 10.26
CA ASN A 72 22.38 -4.92 10.65
C ASN A 72 23.14 -3.88 11.51
N ARG A 73 24.37 -4.12 11.90
CA ARG A 73 25.15 -3.15 12.73
C ARG A 73 25.33 -1.78 12.07
N GLY A 74 25.39 -1.72 10.76
CA GLY A 74 25.50 -0.48 9.98
C GLY A 74 24.19 0.29 9.81
N ILE A 75 23.06 -0.35 10.04
CA ILE A 75 21.74 0.27 9.89
C ILE A 75 21.51 1.20 11.08
N LYS A 76 21.41 2.51 10.83
CA LYS A 76 21.04 3.48 11.87
C LYS A 76 19.63 3.11 12.34
N LYS A 77 19.52 2.60 13.57
CA LYS A 77 18.19 2.42 14.20
C LYS A 77 17.49 3.78 14.17
N PRO A 78 16.21 3.85 13.74
CA PRO A 78 15.44 5.06 13.87
C PRO A 78 15.57 5.53 15.32
N LYS A 79 15.88 6.81 15.53
CA LYS A 79 15.88 7.40 16.88
C LYS A 79 14.49 7.18 17.44
N VAL A 80 14.40 6.45 18.53
CA VAL A 80 13.13 6.30 19.26
C VAL A 80 12.62 7.72 19.51
N VAL A 81 11.44 8.04 18.97
CA VAL A 81 10.77 9.29 19.31
C VAL A 81 10.54 9.25 20.81
N ILE A 82 10.94 10.30 21.49
CA ILE A 82 10.55 10.47 22.88
C ILE A 82 9.04 10.45 22.88
N ASP A 83 8.52 9.35 23.36
CA ASP A 83 7.11 9.08 23.47
C ASP A 83 6.48 10.19 24.34
N ASN A 84 5.75 11.10 23.72
CA ASN A 84 5.02 12.15 24.45
C ASN A 84 3.87 11.57 25.29
N THR A 85 3.58 10.25 25.21
CA THR A 85 2.65 9.58 26.14
C THR A 85 3.05 9.79 27.57
N SER A 86 4.36 9.77 27.90
CA SER A 86 4.88 10.14 29.22
C SER A 86 4.53 11.59 29.57
N LEU A 87 4.58 12.54 28.65
CA LEU A 87 4.19 13.93 28.88
C LEU A 87 2.66 14.04 29.06
N TYR A 88 1.88 13.41 28.19
CA TYR A 88 0.42 13.38 28.30
C TYR A 88 -0.06 12.69 29.57
N GLN A 89 0.57 11.58 29.98
CA GLN A 89 0.29 10.90 31.25
C GLN A 89 0.63 11.79 32.46
N LYS A 90 1.77 12.50 32.43
CA LYS A 90 2.11 13.46 33.47
C LYS A 90 1.15 14.63 33.52
N MET A 91 0.74 15.17 32.38
CA MET A 91 -0.26 16.24 32.31
C MET A 91 -1.63 15.78 32.81
N THR A 92 -2.05 14.57 32.44
CA THR A 92 -3.28 13.94 32.96
C THR A 92 -3.23 13.77 34.46
N LEU A 93 -2.11 13.31 35.00
CA LEU A 93 -1.90 13.17 36.44
C LEU A 93 -1.94 14.53 37.16
N ILE A 94 -1.31 15.56 36.59
CA ILE A 94 -1.35 16.94 37.12
C ILE A 94 -2.80 17.46 37.13
N CYS A 95 -3.56 17.26 36.03
CA CYS A 95 -4.96 17.65 35.98
C CYS A 95 -5.81 16.92 37.03
N LEU A 96 -5.58 15.63 37.24
CA LEU A 96 -6.25 14.86 38.30
C LEU A 96 -5.90 15.39 39.70
N MET A 97 -4.65 15.69 39.97
CA MET A 97 -4.22 16.31 41.24
C MET A 97 -4.89 17.68 41.48
N VAL A 98 -5.00 18.51 40.42
CA VAL A 98 -5.68 19.79 40.50
C VAL A 98 -7.17 19.62 40.78
N LEU A 99 -7.82 18.62 40.16
CA LEU A 99 -9.21 18.28 40.44
C LEU A 99 -9.46 17.87 41.90
N VAL A 100 -8.61 16.98 42.43
CA VAL A 100 -8.67 16.52 43.83
C VAL A 100 -8.44 17.70 44.79
N PHE A 101 -7.43 18.51 44.52
CA PHE A 101 -7.13 19.68 45.35
C PHE A 101 -8.27 20.72 45.33
N SER A 102 -8.85 21.00 44.16
CA SER A 102 -9.99 21.88 44.00
C SER A 102 -11.21 21.36 44.73
N TYR A 103 -11.46 20.03 44.71
CA TYR A 103 -12.53 19.40 45.45
C TYR A 103 -12.34 19.52 46.98
N LEU A 104 -11.11 19.28 47.46
CA LEU A 104 -10.79 19.44 48.90
C LEU A 104 -10.95 20.89 49.37
N LEU A 105 -10.56 21.88 48.55
CA LEU A 105 -10.79 23.29 48.84
C LEU A 105 -12.30 23.63 48.89
N TYR A 106 -13.10 23.05 48.00
CA TYR A 106 -14.54 23.23 47.97
C TYR A 106 -15.23 22.68 49.22
N GLN A 107 -14.79 21.56 49.71
CA GLN A 107 -15.33 20.88 50.91
C GLN A 107 -14.99 21.63 52.23
N ASN A 108 -13.93 22.46 52.24
CA ASN A 108 -13.48 23.11 53.47
C ASN A 108 -14.44 24.27 53.90
N PRO A 109 -15.22 24.14 54.98
CA PRO A 109 -16.19 25.13 55.40
C PRO A 109 -15.59 26.47 55.80
N ASN A 110 -14.32 26.48 56.27
CA ASN A 110 -13.64 27.68 56.75
C ASN A 110 -13.09 28.56 55.60
N ARG A 111 -13.19 28.10 54.37
CA ARG A 111 -12.66 28.78 53.18
C ARG A 111 -13.74 29.13 52.15
N ARG A 112 -14.94 29.52 52.59
CA ARG A 112 -16.09 29.86 51.73
C ARG A 112 -15.78 30.83 50.58
N LYS A 113 -14.90 31.83 50.82
CA LYS A 113 -14.49 32.80 49.79
C LYS A 113 -13.72 32.20 48.60
N TYR A 114 -13.15 31.01 48.74
CA TYR A 114 -12.38 30.33 47.68
C TYR A 114 -13.22 29.32 46.87
N LYS A 115 -14.50 29.12 47.21
CA LYS A 115 -15.35 28.13 46.52
C LYS A 115 -15.54 28.46 45.03
N TYR A 116 -15.72 29.72 44.69
CA TYR A 116 -15.84 30.15 43.28
C TYR A 116 -14.54 29.90 42.50
N VAL A 117 -13.40 30.23 43.07
CA VAL A 117 -12.09 30.02 42.45
C VAL A 117 -11.85 28.51 42.28
N ALA A 118 -12.14 27.70 43.28
CA ALA A 118 -12.02 26.24 43.22
C ALA A 118 -12.94 25.66 42.12
N SER A 119 -14.18 26.18 41.97
CA SER A 119 -15.10 25.74 40.93
C SER A 119 -14.59 26.08 39.51
N ILE A 120 -14.00 27.26 39.31
CA ILE A 120 -13.44 27.67 38.01
C ILE A 120 -12.22 26.77 37.65
N ILE A 121 -11.33 26.51 38.62
CA ILE A 121 -10.18 25.63 38.43
C ILE A 121 -10.65 24.20 38.10
N TYR A 122 -11.67 23.70 38.83
CA TYR A 122 -12.26 22.36 38.60
C TYR A 122 -12.84 22.24 37.18
N LEU A 123 -13.64 23.22 36.73
CA LEU A 123 -14.22 23.27 35.39
C LEU A 123 -13.15 23.39 34.31
N GLY A 124 -12.10 24.20 34.52
CA GLY A 124 -10.98 24.33 33.63
C GLY A 124 -10.19 23.00 33.47
N ALA A 125 -9.95 22.30 34.58
CA ALA A 125 -9.27 20.99 34.55
C ALA A 125 -10.14 19.91 33.91
N LEU A 126 -11.46 19.90 34.09
CA LEU A 126 -12.39 19.02 33.39
C LEU A 126 -12.40 19.28 31.88
N PHE A 127 -12.40 20.56 31.47
CA PHE A 127 -12.38 20.93 30.07
C PHE A 127 -11.08 20.49 29.39
N THR A 128 -9.94 20.69 30.06
CA THR A 128 -8.63 20.22 29.55
C THR A 128 -8.58 18.69 29.45
N LEU A 129 -9.05 17.95 30.46
CA LEU A 129 -9.14 16.48 30.41
C LEU A 129 -10.04 16.02 29.27
N GLY A 130 -11.18 16.65 29.05
CA GLY A 130 -12.07 16.35 27.94
C GLY A 130 -11.45 16.61 26.57
N SER A 131 -10.55 17.60 26.49
CA SER A 131 -9.81 17.91 25.26
C SER A 131 -8.73 16.89 24.95
N PHE A 132 -8.07 16.33 25.98
CA PHE A 132 -7.09 15.25 25.83
C PHE A 132 -7.71 13.89 25.50
N ALA A 133 -8.99 13.69 25.84
CA ALA A 133 -9.70 12.42 25.58
C ALA A 133 -10.16 12.25 24.12
N LYS A 134 -10.18 13.31 23.33
CA LYS A 134 -10.44 13.21 21.89
C LYS A 134 -9.15 12.74 21.20
N LYS A 135 -9.00 11.42 20.97
CA LYS A 135 -8.14 10.94 19.90
C LYS A 135 -8.56 11.66 18.63
N ALA A 136 -7.66 12.44 18.04
CA ALA A 136 -7.91 13.07 16.76
C ALA A 136 -8.08 11.94 15.73
N VAL A 137 -9.31 11.64 15.36
CA VAL A 137 -9.61 10.83 14.19
C VAL A 137 -9.43 11.78 13.02
N SER A 138 -8.37 11.60 12.26
CA SER A 138 -8.17 12.31 11.01
C SER A 138 -8.99 11.60 9.95
N THR A 139 -10.01 12.24 9.41
CA THR A 139 -10.73 11.72 8.24
C THR A 139 -10.04 12.21 6.99
N THR A 140 -9.58 11.31 6.17
CA THR A 140 -8.96 11.61 4.87
C THR A 140 -10.05 11.78 3.82
N ASP A 141 -10.02 12.88 3.05
CA ASP A 141 -10.95 13.09 1.95
C ASP A 141 -10.68 12.06 0.83
N PRO A 142 -11.63 11.16 0.52
CA PRO A 142 -11.45 10.14 -0.51
C PRO A 142 -11.27 10.72 -1.92
N LEU A 143 -11.74 11.95 -2.18
CA LEU A 143 -11.54 12.61 -3.47
C LEU A 143 -10.09 13.06 -3.64
N LEU A 144 -9.45 13.51 -2.55
CA LEU A 144 -8.02 13.84 -2.57
C LEU A 144 -7.19 12.56 -2.77
N VAL A 145 -7.54 11.46 -2.10
CA VAL A 145 -6.91 10.16 -2.33
C VAL A 145 -7.06 9.75 -3.79
N LYS A 146 -8.28 9.78 -4.33
CA LYS A 146 -8.55 9.43 -5.74
C LYS A 146 -7.73 10.29 -6.71
N ALA A 147 -7.53 11.57 -6.42
CA ALA A 147 -6.73 12.47 -7.25
C ALA A 147 -5.26 12.02 -7.36
N ALA A 148 -4.69 11.43 -6.30
CA ALA A 148 -3.33 10.91 -6.33
C ALA A 148 -3.17 9.70 -7.27
N PHE A 149 -4.19 8.86 -7.41
CA PHE A 149 -4.19 7.70 -8.31
C PHE A 149 -4.60 8.04 -9.75
N ALA A 150 -5.22 9.20 -9.98
CA ALA A 150 -5.76 9.59 -11.29
C ALA A 150 -4.73 9.58 -12.44
N PRO A 151 -3.46 10.00 -12.26
CA PRO A 151 -2.45 9.92 -13.31
C PRO A 151 -2.17 8.49 -13.80
N PHE A 152 -2.52 7.48 -13.00
CA PHE A 152 -2.26 6.06 -13.26
C PHE A 152 -3.53 5.28 -13.61
N SER A 153 -4.60 5.96 -13.97
CA SER A 153 -5.92 5.37 -14.26
C SER A 153 -5.92 4.35 -15.41
N SER A 154 -4.87 4.29 -16.22
CA SER A 154 -4.68 3.24 -17.23
C SER A 154 -4.34 1.86 -16.64
N THR A 155 -3.83 1.78 -15.43
CA THR A 155 -3.40 0.53 -14.77
C THR A 155 -3.98 0.34 -13.37
N VAL A 156 -4.67 1.37 -12.86
CA VAL A 156 -5.23 1.40 -11.51
C VAL A 156 -6.67 1.88 -11.56
N SER A 157 -7.57 1.17 -10.89
CA SER A 157 -8.91 1.68 -10.63
C SER A 157 -9.19 1.73 -9.14
N THR A 158 -9.97 2.72 -8.70
CA THR A 158 -10.19 2.99 -7.29
C THR A 158 -11.67 3.10 -6.96
N SER A 159 -12.04 2.67 -5.75
CA SER A 159 -13.34 2.89 -5.16
C SER A 159 -13.19 3.16 -3.67
N TYR A 160 -14.25 3.58 -3.01
CA TYR A 160 -14.22 3.83 -1.56
C TYR A 160 -15.63 3.73 -0.97
N ASP A 161 -15.67 3.47 0.33
CA ASP A 161 -16.87 3.59 1.16
C ASP A 161 -16.64 4.62 2.29
N ALA A 162 -17.45 4.61 3.32
CA ALA A 162 -17.32 5.54 4.45
C ALA A 162 -16.08 5.29 5.33
N SER A 163 -15.45 4.13 5.22
CA SER A 163 -14.38 3.67 6.11
C SER A 163 -13.06 3.43 5.40
N ASN A 164 -13.10 2.93 4.17
CA ASN A 164 -11.93 2.44 3.46
C ASN A 164 -11.85 2.98 2.03
N PHE A 165 -10.63 3.09 1.56
CA PHE A 165 -10.29 3.30 0.17
C PHE A 165 -9.74 2.00 -0.42
N TYR A 166 -10.16 1.67 -1.64
CA TYR A 166 -9.84 0.43 -2.34
C TYR A 166 -9.10 0.72 -3.63
N VAL A 167 -8.04 -0.07 -3.89
CA VAL A 167 -7.21 0.06 -5.08
C VAL A 167 -7.15 -1.27 -5.80
N ASN A 168 -7.66 -1.29 -7.03
CA ASN A 168 -7.50 -2.42 -7.93
C ASN A 168 -6.32 -2.15 -8.86
N ALA A 169 -5.40 -3.10 -8.96
CA ALA A 169 -4.19 -2.98 -9.77
C ALA A 169 -3.69 -4.35 -10.23
N THR A 170 -2.74 -4.33 -11.15
CA THR A 170 -2.05 -5.54 -11.61
C THR A 170 -0.67 -5.71 -11.00
N GLY A 171 -0.18 -4.73 -10.24
CA GLY A 171 1.19 -4.70 -9.72
C GLY A 171 2.27 -4.48 -10.78
N ILE A 172 1.89 -4.21 -12.04
CA ILE A 172 2.82 -3.94 -13.14
C ILE A 172 2.86 -2.43 -13.41
N PRO A 173 3.99 -1.76 -13.19
CA PRO A 173 4.17 -0.34 -13.51
C PRO A 173 4.38 -0.11 -15.01
N SER A 174 4.32 1.16 -15.42
CA SER A 174 4.62 1.58 -16.81
C SER A 174 6.11 1.80 -17.09
N HIS A 175 6.96 1.80 -16.06
CA HIS A 175 8.43 1.92 -16.23
C HIS A 175 9.09 0.55 -16.46
N THR A 176 10.35 0.55 -16.87
CA THR A 176 11.17 -0.67 -16.95
C THR A 176 11.39 -1.27 -15.56
N MET A 177 11.32 -2.58 -15.48
CA MET A 177 11.48 -3.34 -14.23
C MET A 177 12.74 -4.19 -14.26
N MET A 178 13.25 -4.57 -13.08
CA MET A 178 14.30 -5.56 -12.86
C MET A 178 15.70 -5.19 -13.36
N VAL A 179 15.86 -4.21 -14.25
CA VAL A 179 17.14 -3.86 -14.86
C VAL A 179 18.09 -3.26 -13.83
N GLY A 180 19.32 -3.78 -13.78
CA GLY A 180 20.36 -3.34 -12.85
C GLY A 180 20.48 -4.18 -11.59
N ILE A 181 19.56 -5.10 -11.32
CA ILE A 181 19.70 -6.05 -10.21
C ILE A 181 20.95 -6.88 -10.44
N SER A 182 21.88 -6.79 -9.51
CA SER A 182 23.18 -7.45 -9.57
C SER A 182 23.48 -8.33 -8.34
N ASN A 183 22.52 -8.43 -7.43
CA ASN A 183 22.68 -9.25 -6.25
C ASN A 183 22.64 -10.73 -6.62
N HIS A 184 23.51 -11.49 -6.02
CA HIS A 184 23.62 -12.93 -6.15
C HIS A 184 22.41 -13.71 -5.61
N GLY A 185 21.47 -13.05 -4.95
CA GLY A 185 20.26 -13.67 -4.44
C GLY A 185 19.11 -13.82 -5.45
N TRP A 186 19.22 -13.27 -6.66
CA TRP A 186 18.16 -13.40 -7.66
C TRP A 186 17.90 -14.87 -8.05
N GLN A 187 16.64 -15.29 -7.93
CA GLN A 187 16.19 -16.67 -8.16
C GLN A 187 15.36 -16.79 -9.44
N GLN A 188 15.68 -16.02 -10.47
CA GLN A 188 15.02 -15.99 -11.77
C GLN A 188 13.55 -15.53 -11.71
N GLN A 189 13.18 -14.73 -10.71
CA GLN A 189 11.87 -14.08 -10.67
C GLN A 189 11.72 -13.11 -11.83
N VAL A 190 10.50 -13.02 -12.36
CA VAL A 190 10.13 -12.15 -13.48
C VAL A 190 8.84 -11.42 -13.17
N PRO A 191 8.62 -10.22 -13.72
CA PRO A 191 7.40 -9.48 -13.42
C PRO A 191 6.17 -10.16 -14.04
N MET A 192 5.31 -10.71 -13.20
CA MET A 192 4.04 -11.28 -13.62
C MET A 192 2.88 -10.44 -13.13
N LEU A 193 1.89 -10.25 -14.00
CA LEU A 193 0.65 -9.59 -13.67
C LEU A 193 -0.05 -10.29 -12.50
N LYS A 194 -0.41 -9.54 -11.47
CA LYS A 194 -1.15 -10.01 -10.30
C LYS A 194 -2.60 -9.53 -10.32
N CYS A 195 -3.49 -10.34 -9.72
CA CYS A 195 -4.91 -10.02 -9.67
C CYS A 195 -5.27 -9.33 -8.35
N TYR A 196 -4.79 -8.12 -8.15
CA TYR A 196 -5.21 -7.31 -7.01
C TYR A 196 -6.50 -6.56 -7.35
N VAL A 197 -7.56 -7.32 -7.60
CA VAL A 197 -8.87 -6.78 -7.98
C VAL A 197 -9.98 -7.37 -7.11
N SER A 198 -11.06 -6.60 -6.94
CA SER A 198 -12.17 -6.98 -6.06
C SER A 198 -12.61 -8.45 -6.26
N PRO A 199 -12.79 -9.23 -5.18
CA PRO A 199 -12.66 -8.88 -3.75
C PRO A 199 -11.22 -8.91 -3.19
N ASN A 200 -10.21 -9.24 -4.00
CA ASN A 200 -8.78 -9.36 -3.63
C ASN A 200 -8.00 -8.09 -3.95
N HIS A 201 -8.51 -6.93 -3.53
CA HIS A 201 -7.91 -5.62 -3.81
C HIS A 201 -7.10 -5.09 -2.62
N TRP A 202 -6.25 -4.09 -2.86
CA TRP A 202 -5.60 -3.31 -1.81
C TRP A 202 -6.64 -2.44 -1.12
N GLN A 203 -6.50 -2.29 0.20
CA GLN A 203 -7.32 -1.37 0.98
C GLN A 203 -6.54 -0.71 2.09
N PHE A 204 -6.94 0.50 2.44
CA PHE A 204 -6.48 1.22 3.63
C PHE A 204 -7.63 2.08 4.19
N THR A 205 -7.54 2.40 5.48
CA THR A 205 -8.57 3.18 6.15
C THR A 205 -8.55 4.65 5.72
N LEU A 206 -9.75 5.24 5.55
CA LEU A 206 -9.93 6.68 5.40
C LEU A 206 -9.97 7.42 6.75
N ASN A 207 -10.02 6.66 7.84
CA ASN A 207 -10.11 7.19 9.20
C ASN A 207 -8.92 6.69 10.04
N PRO A 208 -7.67 7.07 9.72
CA PRO A 208 -6.49 6.61 10.44
C PRO A 208 -6.56 7.00 11.92
N VAL A 209 -6.24 6.06 12.78
CA VAL A 209 -6.18 6.25 14.23
C VAL A 209 -4.74 6.07 14.67
N ALA A 210 -4.16 7.09 15.28
CA ALA A 210 -2.79 7.00 15.78
C ALA A 210 -2.67 5.89 16.84
N ALA A 211 -1.68 5.03 16.67
CA ALA A 211 -1.34 4.00 17.66
C ALA A 211 -0.83 4.64 18.96
N ALA A 212 -1.10 4.04 20.09
CA ALA A 212 -0.53 4.49 21.36
C ALA A 212 1.00 4.42 21.35
N THR A 213 1.54 3.42 20.66
CA THR A 213 2.97 3.24 20.40
C THR A 213 3.12 2.84 18.93
N PRO A 214 3.74 3.68 18.08
CA PRO A 214 4.03 3.32 16.71
C PRO A 214 4.87 2.04 16.61
N VAL A 215 4.56 1.18 15.64
CA VAL A 215 5.24 -0.10 15.46
C VAL A 215 6.37 0.05 14.45
N PRO A 216 7.63 -0.32 14.79
CA PRO A 216 8.76 -0.16 13.88
C PRO A 216 8.61 -1.00 12.61
N VAL A 217 8.87 -0.41 11.46
CA VAL A 217 9.13 -1.15 10.21
C VAL A 217 10.57 -1.66 10.32
N SER A 218 10.72 -2.97 10.49
CA SER A 218 12.00 -3.56 10.91
C SER A 218 12.15 -5.01 10.45
N ALA A 219 13.31 -5.60 10.69
CA ALA A 219 13.58 -7.01 10.46
C ALA A 219 12.71 -7.98 11.31
N THR A 220 11.85 -7.48 12.19
CA THR A 220 11.01 -8.28 13.07
C THR A 220 9.53 -7.88 13.07
N HIS A 221 9.17 -6.85 12.30
CA HIS A 221 7.80 -6.40 12.12
C HIS A 221 7.55 -6.04 10.66
N PHE A 222 6.37 -6.39 10.16
CA PHE A 222 5.93 -6.10 8.79
C PHE A 222 6.91 -6.57 7.72
N LEU A 223 7.56 -7.71 7.94
CA LEU A 223 8.62 -8.21 7.08
C LEU A 223 8.08 -8.94 5.85
N LYS A 224 6.81 -9.35 5.88
CA LYS A 224 6.10 -9.94 4.74
C LYS A 224 4.95 -9.03 4.29
N GLY A 225 4.72 -9.04 2.98
CA GLY A 225 3.68 -8.23 2.36
C GLY A 225 3.98 -6.75 2.35
N ALA A 226 3.01 -5.98 1.89
CA ALA A 226 3.14 -4.54 1.75
C ALA A 226 2.96 -3.79 3.06
N ILE A 227 3.64 -2.65 3.18
CA ILE A 227 3.45 -1.62 4.20
C ILE A 227 2.70 -0.41 3.64
N ALA A 228 2.70 -0.27 2.31
CA ALA A 228 2.03 0.81 1.59
C ALA A 228 1.65 0.36 0.18
N ILE A 229 0.78 1.13 -0.48
CA ILE A 229 0.47 1.02 -1.89
C ILE A 229 0.87 2.30 -2.61
N ALA A 230 1.72 2.19 -3.62
CA ALA A 230 2.11 3.31 -4.48
C ALA A 230 0.94 3.75 -5.38
N THR A 231 0.92 5.02 -5.77
CA THR A 231 -0.18 5.58 -6.58
C THR A 231 -0.29 4.95 -7.97
N ASN A 232 0.77 4.32 -8.48
CA ASN A 232 0.74 3.52 -9.71
C ASN A 232 0.26 2.06 -9.50
N GLY A 233 -0.23 1.71 -8.30
CA GLY A 233 -0.79 0.39 -7.99
C GLY A 233 0.24 -0.70 -7.70
N VAL A 234 1.51 -0.35 -7.56
CA VAL A 234 2.57 -1.28 -7.14
C VAL A 234 2.67 -1.28 -5.61
N PRO A 235 2.66 -2.44 -4.95
CA PRO A 235 2.85 -2.51 -3.50
C PRO A 235 4.27 -2.09 -3.10
N ILE A 236 4.38 -1.53 -1.89
CA ILE A 236 5.67 -1.16 -1.29
C ILE A 236 5.86 -2.01 -0.05
N PHE A 237 6.93 -2.80 -0.03
CA PHE A 237 7.27 -3.68 1.07
C PHE A 237 8.23 -3.01 2.06
N ASN A 238 8.45 -3.64 3.18
CA ASN A 238 9.50 -3.28 4.12
C ASN A 238 10.86 -3.24 3.40
N TYR A 239 11.68 -2.24 3.66
CA TYR A 239 12.99 -2.10 3.02
C TYR A 239 14.01 -3.17 3.42
N HIS A 240 13.72 -3.96 4.44
CA HIS A 240 14.53 -5.11 4.81
C HIS A 240 14.16 -6.33 3.97
N THR A 241 15.17 -7.11 3.63
CA THR A 241 15.00 -8.48 3.16
C THR A 241 14.53 -9.37 4.31
N ASN A 242 14.11 -10.60 4.01
CA ASN A 242 13.80 -11.59 5.04
C ASN A 242 15.00 -11.97 5.94
N THR A 243 16.22 -11.70 5.50
CA THR A 243 17.43 -11.80 6.35
C THR A 243 17.66 -10.57 7.21
N GLY A 244 16.80 -9.56 7.08
CA GLY A 244 16.90 -8.30 7.83
C GLY A 244 17.93 -7.32 7.31
N VAL A 245 18.48 -7.55 6.12
CA VAL A 245 19.41 -6.62 5.45
C VAL A 245 18.62 -5.59 4.67
N ASP A 246 19.15 -4.38 4.52
CA ASP A 246 18.59 -3.37 3.64
C ASP A 246 18.72 -3.82 2.16
N SER A 247 17.59 -4.02 1.49
CA SER A 247 17.53 -4.55 0.13
C SER A 247 18.18 -3.64 -0.92
N TYR A 248 18.17 -2.31 -0.68
CA TYR A 248 18.79 -1.35 -1.56
C TYR A 248 20.32 -1.41 -1.46
N THR A 249 20.86 -1.38 -0.24
CA THR A 249 22.30 -1.45 -0.04
C THR A 249 22.89 -2.83 -0.37
N ASP A 250 22.05 -3.87 -0.32
CA ASP A 250 22.42 -5.23 -0.73
C ASP A 250 22.35 -5.44 -2.26
N GLY A 251 21.95 -4.44 -3.05
CA GLY A 251 21.93 -4.50 -4.51
C GLY A 251 20.82 -5.37 -5.11
N GLN A 252 19.75 -5.60 -4.38
CA GLN A 252 18.63 -6.45 -4.82
C GLN A 252 17.58 -5.68 -5.65
N LEU A 253 17.68 -4.35 -5.72
CA LEU A 253 16.67 -3.52 -6.35
C LEU A 253 17.14 -3.00 -7.72
N ASP A 254 16.17 -2.81 -8.59
CA ASP A 254 16.37 -2.13 -9.87
C ASP A 254 16.50 -0.61 -9.71
N ASN A 255 16.62 0.09 -10.83
CA ASN A 255 16.77 1.55 -10.87
C ASN A 255 15.55 2.32 -10.33
N PHE A 256 14.42 1.65 -10.14
CA PHE A 256 13.17 2.23 -9.61
C PHE A 256 12.89 1.82 -8.16
N GLY A 257 13.83 1.07 -7.56
CA GLY A 257 13.73 0.67 -6.15
C GLY A 257 12.81 -0.53 -5.90
N GLY A 258 12.61 -1.35 -6.92
CA GLY A 258 11.79 -2.55 -6.84
C GLY A 258 12.47 -3.80 -7.39
N HIS A 259 11.84 -4.92 -7.16
CA HIS A 259 12.16 -6.21 -7.75
C HIS A 259 10.96 -7.17 -7.69
N CYS A 260 11.10 -8.37 -8.25
CA CYS A 260 10.08 -9.41 -8.12
C CYS A 260 10.36 -10.32 -6.94
N GLY A 261 9.32 -10.66 -6.17
CA GLY A 261 9.33 -11.66 -5.12
C GLY A 261 9.21 -13.09 -5.65
N ARG A 262 9.16 -14.07 -4.73
CA ARG A 262 8.95 -15.49 -5.06
C ARG A 262 7.65 -15.76 -5.81
N GLY A 263 6.66 -14.92 -5.62
CA GLY A 263 5.39 -14.96 -6.34
C GLY A 263 5.49 -14.43 -7.76
N ASP A 264 6.66 -14.06 -8.27
CA ASP A 264 6.80 -13.29 -9.51
C ASP A 264 5.99 -11.98 -9.46
N ASP A 265 5.92 -11.38 -8.29
CA ASP A 265 5.20 -10.15 -7.98
C ASP A 265 6.19 -8.99 -7.85
N TYR A 266 6.07 -8.01 -8.74
CA TYR A 266 6.90 -6.81 -8.66
C TYR A 266 6.44 -5.91 -7.51
N HIS A 267 7.37 -5.43 -6.70
CA HIS A 267 7.10 -4.52 -5.58
C HIS A 267 8.31 -3.61 -5.32
N TYR A 268 8.05 -2.45 -4.72
CA TYR A 268 9.10 -1.54 -4.26
C TYR A 268 9.54 -1.87 -2.83
N HIS A 269 10.76 -1.48 -2.49
CA HIS A 269 11.30 -1.50 -1.12
C HIS A 269 11.73 -0.12 -0.62
N ILE A 270 11.80 0.86 -1.51
CA ILE A 270 12.10 2.25 -1.20
C ILE A 270 11.00 3.16 -1.74
N ALA A 271 10.99 4.41 -1.29
CA ALA A 271 10.00 5.38 -1.77
C ALA A 271 10.12 5.59 -3.29
N PRO A 272 9.03 5.42 -4.05
CA PRO A 272 9.03 5.66 -5.50
C PRO A 272 8.93 7.15 -5.81
N MET A 273 10.01 7.91 -5.52
CA MET A 273 10.06 9.38 -5.62
C MET A 273 9.72 9.91 -7.02
N PHE A 274 9.93 9.10 -8.05
CA PHE A 274 9.60 9.45 -9.44
C PHE A 274 8.09 9.54 -9.71
N LEU A 275 7.24 9.06 -8.79
CA LEU A 275 5.77 9.15 -8.90
C LEU A 275 5.22 10.52 -8.47
N GLN A 276 6.05 11.42 -7.96
CA GLN A 276 5.60 12.75 -7.56
C GLN A 276 5.17 13.57 -8.78
N SER A 277 3.88 13.54 -9.09
CA SER A 277 3.29 14.25 -10.23
C SER A 277 2.97 15.70 -9.93
N ALA A 278 2.63 16.01 -8.66
CA ALA A 278 2.40 17.36 -8.16
C ALA A 278 2.73 17.41 -6.65
N ALA A 279 3.09 18.57 -6.14
CA ALA A 279 3.46 18.75 -4.73
C ALA A 279 2.34 18.38 -3.76
N ASN A 280 1.10 18.71 -4.09
CA ASN A 280 -0.07 18.43 -3.26
C ASN A 280 -0.60 16.99 -3.39
N LEU A 281 0.04 16.14 -4.16
CA LEU A 281 -0.37 14.75 -4.34
C LEU A 281 0.64 13.79 -3.72
N PRO A 282 0.19 12.85 -2.88
CA PRO A 282 1.01 11.78 -2.35
C PRO A 282 1.55 10.87 -3.46
N ILE A 283 2.69 10.24 -3.19
CA ILE A 283 3.29 9.19 -4.05
C ILE A 283 2.80 7.78 -3.67
N ALA A 284 2.32 7.63 -2.43
CA ALA A 284 1.79 6.37 -1.91
C ALA A 284 0.84 6.63 -0.73
N TYR A 285 0.12 5.59 -0.32
CA TYR A 285 -0.61 5.53 0.94
C TYR A 285 -0.13 4.34 1.75
N ALA A 286 0.23 4.59 3.00
CA ALA A 286 0.56 3.54 3.96
C ALA A 286 -0.71 2.75 4.33
N LEU A 287 -0.56 1.46 4.66
CA LEU A 287 -1.71 0.62 5.00
C LEU A 287 -2.38 1.02 6.32
N ASP A 288 -1.77 1.90 7.10
CA ASP A 288 -2.38 2.55 8.27
C ASP A 288 -3.27 3.75 7.92
N GLY A 289 -3.37 4.11 6.63
CA GLY A 289 -4.23 5.16 6.09
C GLY A 289 -3.57 6.53 5.96
N TYR A 290 -2.33 6.72 6.41
CA TYR A 290 -1.63 7.99 6.24
C TYR A 290 -0.99 8.09 4.85
N ALA A 291 -1.03 9.31 4.29
CA ALA A 291 -0.40 9.63 3.02
C ALA A 291 1.13 9.60 3.12
N VAL A 292 1.79 9.24 2.02
CA VAL A 292 3.24 9.35 1.85
C VAL A 292 3.51 10.35 0.74
N TYR A 293 4.14 11.46 1.07
CA TYR A 293 4.57 12.46 0.10
C TYR A 293 6.02 12.20 -0.37
N GLY A 294 6.41 12.85 -1.45
CA GLY A 294 7.80 12.85 -1.90
C GLY A 294 8.66 13.82 -1.10
N SER A 295 9.49 14.61 -1.79
CA SER A 295 10.42 15.59 -1.17
C SER A 295 9.77 16.93 -0.82
N LEU A 296 8.50 17.14 -1.18
CA LEU A 296 7.78 18.40 -0.99
C LEU A 296 6.59 18.20 -0.05
N GLU A 297 6.31 19.24 0.73
CA GLU A 297 5.07 19.39 1.48
C GLU A 297 3.86 19.54 0.53
N PRO A 298 2.62 19.28 0.98
CA PRO A 298 1.42 19.49 0.18
C PRO A 298 1.26 20.89 -0.41
N THR A 299 1.92 21.89 0.15
CA THR A 299 1.92 23.28 -0.34
C THR A 299 2.96 23.56 -1.42
N GLY A 300 3.86 22.60 -1.71
CA GLY A 300 4.99 22.78 -2.61
C GLY A 300 6.25 23.30 -1.93
N ALA A 301 6.21 23.60 -0.62
CA ALA A 301 7.41 23.92 0.14
C ALA A 301 8.30 22.67 0.29
N ALA A 302 9.60 22.87 0.54
CA ALA A 302 10.48 21.76 0.90
C ALA A 302 10.00 21.12 2.21
N MET A 303 10.07 19.79 2.30
CA MET A 303 9.74 19.08 3.53
C MET A 303 10.58 19.54 4.70
N THR A 304 9.98 19.63 5.87
CA THR A 304 10.65 19.99 7.11
C THR A 304 11.30 18.76 7.76
N THR A 305 11.89 18.92 8.94
CA THR A 305 12.54 17.83 9.67
C THR A 305 11.54 16.72 10.00
N LEU A 306 11.88 15.49 9.62
CA LEU A 306 11.10 14.31 9.90
C LEU A 306 11.35 13.78 11.31
N ASP A 307 10.31 13.24 11.93
CA ASP A 307 10.40 12.52 13.20
C ASP A 307 10.97 11.09 13.00
N ALA A 308 11.03 10.30 14.05
CA ALA A 308 11.55 8.93 13.95
C ALA A 308 10.61 7.97 13.23
N ASN A 309 9.36 8.35 12.99
CA ASN A 309 8.44 7.56 12.17
C ASN A 309 8.60 7.87 10.67
N HIS A 310 9.51 8.79 10.32
CA HIS A 310 9.78 9.29 8.98
C HIS A 310 8.66 10.15 8.41
N GLY A 311 8.02 10.93 9.25
CA GLY A 311 6.93 11.84 8.91
C GLY A 311 6.84 13.01 9.89
N HIS A 312 5.77 13.76 9.81
CA HIS A 312 5.46 14.84 10.75
C HIS A 312 3.98 15.29 10.63
N LEU A 313 3.57 16.18 11.52
CA LEU A 313 2.28 16.86 11.43
C LEU A 313 2.38 18.08 10.52
N PHE A 314 1.51 18.16 9.53
CA PHE A 314 1.32 19.33 8.70
C PHE A 314 -0.14 19.73 8.71
N ALA A 315 -0.43 20.97 9.07
CA ALA A 315 -1.80 21.48 9.26
C ALA A 315 -2.70 20.57 10.14
N GLY A 316 -2.11 19.91 11.13
CA GLY A 316 -2.82 19.01 12.05
C GLY A 316 -3.04 17.58 11.55
N VAL A 317 -2.60 17.26 10.35
CA VAL A 317 -2.68 15.89 9.78
C VAL A 317 -1.27 15.30 9.69
N TYR A 318 -1.11 14.07 10.18
CA TYR A 318 0.15 13.36 10.05
C TYR A 318 0.32 12.81 8.63
N HIS A 319 1.54 12.86 8.11
CA HIS A 319 1.93 12.18 6.87
C HIS A 319 3.41 11.77 6.89
N TYR A 320 3.75 10.79 6.07
CA TYR A 320 5.11 10.32 5.84
C TYR A 320 5.74 11.02 4.63
N HIS A 321 7.07 10.93 4.54
CA HIS A 321 7.81 11.40 3.37
C HIS A 321 8.77 10.34 2.83
N GLY A 322 8.95 10.33 1.50
CA GLY A 322 10.01 9.59 0.85
C GLY A 322 11.37 10.30 0.96
N THR A 323 12.42 9.53 1.19
CA THR A 323 13.81 10.00 1.18
C THR A 323 14.74 9.01 0.51
N ALA A 324 15.95 9.46 0.18
CA ALA A 324 16.98 8.62 -0.44
C ALA A 324 17.75 7.73 0.55
N THR A 325 17.49 7.84 1.85
CA THR A 325 18.19 7.10 2.91
C THR A 325 17.22 6.35 3.80
N ALA A 326 17.64 5.19 4.30
CA ALA A 326 16.83 4.37 5.21
C ALA A 326 16.31 5.20 6.42
N PRO A 327 15.07 4.99 6.80
CA PRO A 327 14.12 3.95 6.39
C PRO A 327 13.34 4.23 5.08
N TYR A 328 13.79 5.11 4.25
CA TYR A 328 13.31 5.54 2.93
C TYR A 328 11.90 6.15 2.92
N MET A 329 10.96 5.65 3.73
CA MET A 329 9.58 6.09 3.67
C MET A 329 8.84 6.03 5.02
N ILE A 330 8.85 4.88 5.67
CA ILE A 330 8.14 4.63 6.93
C ILE A 330 9.12 4.03 7.93
N GLY A 331 9.44 4.77 8.98
CA GLY A 331 10.31 4.28 10.07
C GLY A 331 9.54 3.46 11.10
N ASN A 332 8.36 3.97 11.50
CA ASN A 332 7.40 3.28 12.34
C ASN A 332 5.99 3.54 11.78
N MET A 333 5.13 2.53 11.83
CA MET A 333 3.71 2.65 11.50
C MET A 333 3.03 3.48 12.60
N VAL A 334 2.61 4.70 12.27
CA VAL A 334 1.99 5.65 13.23
C VAL A 334 0.54 5.30 13.47
N GLY A 335 -0.16 4.81 12.45
CA GLY A 335 -1.54 4.36 12.56
C GLY A 335 -1.66 2.96 13.14
N VAL A 336 -2.84 2.65 13.66
CA VAL A 336 -3.17 1.30 14.13
C VAL A 336 -3.33 0.38 12.93
N VAL A 337 -2.52 -0.67 12.89
CA VAL A 337 -2.63 -1.78 11.94
C VAL A 337 -2.65 -3.12 12.69
N THR A 338 -3.14 -4.14 12.03
CA THR A 338 -3.09 -5.51 12.55
C THR A 338 -1.99 -6.28 11.81
N GLU A 339 -1.00 -6.75 12.54
CA GLU A 339 0.03 -7.66 12.03
C GLU A 339 -0.37 -9.09 12.36
N ASP A 340 -0.40 -9.96 11.37
CA ASP A 340 -0.71 -11.38 11.57
C ASP A 340 0.50 -12.19 12.04
N VAL A 341 0.31 -13.49 12.24
CA VAL A 341 1.38 -14.41 12.67
C VAL A 341 2.48 -14.59 11.62
N ASN A 342 2.22 -14.19 10.37
CA ASN A 342 3.18 -14.21 9.26
C ASN A 342 3.92 -12.89 9.11
N LEU A 343 3.79 -11.95 10.04
CA LEU A 343 4.40 -10.61 10.01
C LEU A 343 3.91 -9.75 8.84
N GLN A 344 2.68 -9.95 8.43
CA GLN A 344 2.01 -9.23 7.37
C GLN A 344 0.92 -8.33 7.94
N ILE A 345 0.79 -7.10 7.43
CA ILE A 345 -0.36 -6.24 7.74
C ILE A 345 -1.60 -6.85 7.07
N ILE A 346 -2.67 -7.00 7.83
CA ILE A 346 -3.94 -7.51 7.31
C ILE A 346 -5.07 -6.49 7.52
N PRO A 347 -6.05 -6.43 6.60
CA PRO A 347 -6.16 -7.20 5.36
C PRO A 347 -5.29 -6.64 4.23
N GLN A 348 -4.78 -7.53 3.38
CA GLN A 348 -4.18 -7.16 2.11
C GLN A 348 -4.37 -8.29 1.08
N PRO A 349 -4.25 -8.02 -0.24
CA PRO A 349 -4.46 -9.02 -1.27
C PRO A 349 -3.53 -10.21 -1.12
N GLN A 350 -4.00 -11.35 -1.58
CA GLN A 350 -3.20 -12.57 -1.66
C GLN A 350 -2.82 -12.83 -3.11
N GLY A 351 -1.54 -13.14 -3.34
CA GLY A 351 -1.03 -13.62 -4.62
C GLY A 351 -0.58 -15.07 -4.50
N SER A 352 -0.95 -15.93 -5.43
CA SER A 352 -0.38 -17.27 -5.51
C SER A 352 0.72 -17.27 -6.56
N PRO A 353 1.87 -17.88 -6.31
CA PRO A 353 2.89 -18.07 -7.32
C PRO A 353 2.36 -19.01 -8.41
N VAL A 354 2.70 -18.73 -9.66
CA VAL A 354 2.43 -19.64 -10.79
C VAL A 354 3.47 -20.77 -10.77
N ARG A 355 4.73 -20.41 -10.52
CA ARG A 355 5.83 -21.34 -10.35
C ARG A 355 5.94 -21.73 -8.88
N THR A 356 5.94 -23.02 -8.59
CA THR A 356 5.91 -23.57 -7.22
C THR A 356 7.24 -24.17 -6.79
N GLU A 357 8.20 -24.29 -7.69
CA GLU A 357 9.53 -24.85 -7.42
C GLU A 357 10.40 -23.89 -6.60
N ASN A 358 11.30 -24.45 -5.83
CA ASN A 358 12.36 -23.72 -5.17
C ASN A 358 13.50 -23.44 -6.17
N TRP A 359 13.49 -22.23 -6.72
CA TRP A 359 14.58 -21.77 -7.56
C TRP A 359 15.80 -21.40 -6.72
N MET A 360 16.98 -21.83 -7.19
CA MET A 360 18.23 -21.52 -6.51
C MET A 360 18.73 -20.12 -6.91
N PRO A 361 19.35 -19.38 -5.98
CA PRO A 361 19.97 -18.11 -6.28
C PRO A 361 21.05 -18.24 -7.36
N LEU A 362 21.01 -17.35 -8.35
CA LEU A 362 22.04 -17.24 -9.40
C LEU A 362 23.09 -16.22 -9.00
N ASN A 363 24.10 -16.69 -8.25
CA ASN A 363 25.23 -15.86 -7.85
C ASN A 363 25.99 -15.35 -9.10
N GLY A 364 26.26 -14.04 -9.16
CA GLY A 364 26.93 -13.39 -10.28
C GLY A 364 26.01 -13.02 -11.45
N ALA A 365 24.69 -13.16 -11.30
CA ALA A 365 23.73 -12.68 -12.29
C ALA A 365 23.64 -11.16 -12.27
N LEU A 366 23.52 -10.55 -13.46
CA LEU A 366 23.21 -9.15 -13.68
C LEU A 366 22.10 -9.06 -14.72
N ILE A 367 20.94 -8.52 -14.33
CA ILE A 367 19.81 -8.34 -15.23
C ILE A 367 20.08 -7.12 -16.13
N THR A 368 20.11 -7.35 -17.44
CA THR A 368 20.46 -6.36 -18.44
C THR A 368 19.24 -5.82 -19.21
N SER A 369 18.15 -6.59 -19.26
CA SER A 369 16.90 -6.19 -19.92
C SER A 369 15.72 -6.93 -19.33
N CYS A 370 14.57 -6.25 -19.22
CA CYS A 370 13.28 -6.86 -18.89
C CYS A 370 12.20 -6.10 -19.66
N VAL A 371 11.73 -6.69 -20.75
CA VAL A 371 10.81 -6.05 -21.70
C VAL A 371 9.56 -6.90 -21.92
N PRO A 372 8.39 -6.28 -22.08
CA PRO A 372 7.18 -7.01 -22.43
C PRO A 372 7.35 -7.66 -23.83
N ASN A 373 6.74 -8.82 -24.02
CA ASN A 373 6.68 -9.49 -25.32
C ASN A 373 5.26 -9.46 -25.90
N SER A 374 5.14 -9.84 -27.17
CA SER A 374 3.86 -9.84 -27.91
C SER A 374 2.82 -10.84 -27.37
N ASN A 375 3.20 -11.75 -26.46
CA ASN A 375 2.38 -12.83 -25.94
C ASN A 375 2.00 -12.64 -24.46
N ASN A 376 1.79 -11.40 -24.05
CA ASN A 376 1.36 -11.01 -22.68
C ASN A 376 2.30 -11.53 -21.57
N GLY A 377 3.58 -11.59 -21.84
CA GLY A 377 4.63 -11.96 -20.91
C GLY A 377 5.81 -11.02 -20.97
N TYR A 378 6.94 -11.43 -20.42
CA TYR A 378 8.19 -10.66 -20.41
C TYR A 378 9.37 -11.50 -20.85
N ASN A 379 10.33 -10.84 -21.46
CA ASN A 379 11.65 -11.38 -21.76
C ASN A 379 12.65 -10.70 -20.82
N THR A 380 13.23 -11.48 -19.90
CA THR A 380 14.21 -10.99 -18.92
C THR A 380 15.58 -11.58 -19.23
N SER A 381 16.44 -10.74 -19.81
CA SER A 381 17.81 -11.12 -20.18
C SER A 381 18.80 -10.76 -19.08
N TYR A 382 19.79 -11.62 -18.87
CA TYR A 382 20.83 -11.40 -17.88
C TYR A 382 22.19 -11.96 -18.34
N SER A 383 23.25 -11.46 -17.73
CA SER A 383 24.56 -12.11 -17.77
C SER A 383 24.79 -12.91 -16.48
N LEU A 384 25.54 -14.00 -16.56
CA LEU A 384 25.96 -14.78 -15.41
C LEU A 384 27.47 -14.88 -15.42
N ASN A 385 28.13 -14.38 -14.36
CA ASN A 385 29.60 -14.30 -14.28
C ASN A 385 30.22 -13.60 -15.51
N LEU A 386 29.62 -12.49 -15.96
CA LEU A 386 30.00 -11.71 -17.14
C LEU A 386 29.74 -12.40 -18.51
N VAL A 387 29.19 -13.60 -18.51
CA VAL A 387 28.78 -14.28 -19.76
C VAL A 387 27.36 -13.91 -20.11
N SER A 388 27.13 -13.35 -21.29
CA SER A 388 25.79 -13.02 -21.82
C SER A 388 25.10 -14.21 -22.49
N GLY A 389 23.83 -14.02 -22.90
CA GLY A 389 23.07 -15.05 -23.61
C GLY A 389 22.16 -15.88 -22.71
N TYR A 390 21.96 -15.45 -21.46
CA TYR A 390 20.97 -16.03 -20.56
C TYR A 390 19.68 -15.21 -20.57
N ALA A 391 18.54 -15.89 -20.45
CA ALA A 391 17.26 -15.25 -20.24
C ALA A 391 16.26 -16.14 -19.49
N THR A 392 15.36 -15.52 -18.75
CA THR A 392 14.14 -16.13 -18.26
C THR A 392 12.98 -15.41 -18.93
N ASN A 393 12.31 -16.07 -19.84
CA ASN A 393 11.21 -15.53 -20.61
C ASN A 393 9.92 -16.25 -20.25
N TYR A 394 8.78 -15.56 -20.31
CA TYR A 394 7.52 -16.26 -20.24
C TYR A 394 6.48 -15.68 -21.19
N THR A 395 5.53 -16.51 -21.58
CA THR A 395 4.36 -16.15 -22.36
C THR A 395 3.09 -16.66 -21.67
N LYS A 396 2.00 -15.93 -21.82
CA LYS A 396 0.69 -16.31 -21.32
C LYS A 396 -0.17 -16.76 -22.50
N LEU A 397 -0.52 -18.04 -22.53
CA LEU A 397 -1.04 -18.69 -23.74
C LEU A 397 -2.56 -18.72 -23.85
N SER A 398 -3.33 -18.73 -22.77
CA SER A 398 -4.77 -18.94 -22.84
C SER A 398 -5.58 -18.12 -21.84
N ALA A 399 -6.89 -18.06 -22.05
CA ALA A 399 -7.78 -17.23 -21.27
C ALA A 399 -8.39 -17.93 -20.04
N SER A 400 -8.44 -19.25 -19.95
CA SER A 400 -9.00 -19.92 -18.77
C SER A 400 -8.86 -21.45 -18.84
N PRO A 401 -8.27 -22.12 -17.81
CA PRO A 401 -7.27 -21.55 -16.90
C PRO A 401 -6.06 -21.07 -17.69
N TYR A 402 -5.43 -20.01 -17.21
CA TYR A 402 -4.24 -19.48 -17.89
C TYR A 402 -3.09 -20.46 -17.80
N THR A 403 -2.56 -20.83 -18.95
CA THR A 403 -1.31 -21.58 -19.05
C THR A 403 -0.19 -20.63 -19.37
N TYR A 404 0.87 -20.73 -18.61
CA TYR A 404 2.10 -19.98 -18.83
C TYR A 404 3.17 -20.92 -19.36
N THR A 405 3.90 -20.47 -20.37
CA THR A 405 5.10 -21.17 -20.86
C THR A 405 6.30 -20.35 -20.47
N PHE A 406 7.20 -20.93 -19.67
CA PHE A 406 8.49 -20.35 -19.30
C PHE A 406 9.60 -20.98 -20.13
N GLN A 407 10.53 -20.14 -20.56
CA GLN A 407 11.73 -20.52 -21.27
C GLN A 407 12.95 -20.04 -20.49
N TYR A 408 13.79 -20.97 -20.07
CA TYR A 408 15.07 -20.72 -19.43
C TYR A 408 16.17 -20.88 -20.48
N VAL A 409 16.70 -19.75 -20.95
CA VAL A 409 17.68 -19.68 -22.04
C VAL A 409 19.07 -19.63 -21.44
N THR A 410 19.96 -20.44 -21.98
CA THR A 410 21.39 -20.41 -21.69
C THR A 410 22.16 -20.35 -23.01
N PRO A 411 23.46 -20.01 -23.01
CA PRO A 411 24.29 -20.04 -24.22
C PRO A 411 24.34 -21.40 -24.96
N THR A 412 24.00 -22.49 -24.27
CA THR A 412 24.05 -23.85 -24.78
C THR A 412 22.71 -24.46 -25.14
N GLY A 413 21.59 -23.78 -24.80
CA GLY A 413 20.25 -24.30 -25.10
C GLY A 413 19.14 -23.63 -24.29
N THR A 414 17.91 -24.06 -24.55
CA THR A 414 16.70 -23.53 -23.90
C THR A 414 15.91 -24.70 -23.30
N THR A 415 15.52 -24.54 -22.03
CA THR A 415 14.57 -25.44 -21.36
C THR A 415 13.20 -24.76 -21.30
N THR A 416 12.14 -25.50 -21.57
CA THR A 416 10.77 -25.00 -21.55
C THR A 416 9.94 -25.74 -20.52
N THR A 417 9.20 -24.99 -19.69
CA THR A 417 8.30 -25.54 -18.67
C THR A 417 6.95 -24.84 -18.75
N ASN A 418 5.87 -25.61 -18.66
CA ASN A 418 4.50 -25.08 -18.67
C ASN A 418 3.91 -25.11 -17.27
N TYR A 419 3.20 -24.03 -16.90
CA TYR A 419 2.55 -23.89 -15.60
C TYR A 419 1.08 -23.52 -15.78
N ASN A 420 0.24 -24.09 -14.92
CA ASN A 420 -1.14 -23.64 -14.78
C ASN A 420 -1.19 -22.37 -13.94
N GLY A 421 -1.71 -21.31 -14.54
CA GLY A 421 -1.77 -20.00 -13.87
C GLY A 421 -3.03 -19.80 -13.05
N GLN A 422 -3.10 -18.61 -12.46
CA GLN A 422 -4.27 -18.14 -11.73
C GLN A 422 -5.47 -17.93 -12.66
N ALA A 423 -6.67 -18.03 -12.10
CA ALA A 423 -7.92 -17.66 -12.76
C ALA A 423 -7.85 -16.24 -13.36
N ASN A 424 -8.69 -16.01 -14.35
CA ASN A 424 -8.74 -14.77 -15.12
C ASN A 424 -8.79 -13.54 -14.20
N CYS A 425 -7.71 -12.74 -14.21
CA CYS A 425 -7.82 -11.36 -13.78
C CYS A 425 -8.59 -10.60 -14.85
N ALA A 426 -9.89 -10.60 -14.79
CA ALA A 426 -10.56 -9.42 -15.26
C ALA A 426 -10.14 -8.29 -14.29
N VAL A 427 -8.97 -7.66 -14.51
CA VAL A 427 -8.89 -6.25 -14.17
C VAL A 427 -10.15 -5.71 -14.81
N PRO A 428 -11.08 -5.11 -14.06
CA PRO A 428 -12.22 -4.47 -14.69
C PRO A 428 -11.58 -3.59 -15.74
N ASN A 429 -11.77 -4.00 -16.99
CA ASN A 429 -11.10 -3.43 -18.12
C ASN A 429 -11.39 -1.99 -17.91
N LEU A 430 -10.39 -1.26 -17.63
CA LEU A 430 -10.47 0.08 -17.16
C LEU A 430 -11.63 0.79 -17.82
N ALA A 431 -12.79 0.63 -17.20
CA ALA A 431 -13.84 1.61 -17.35
C ALA A 431 -13.27 3.04 -17.17
N ALA A 432 -12.08 3.20 -16.57
CA ALA A 432 -11.43 4.48 -16.42
C ALA A 432 -10.83 5.03 -17.72
N ALA A 433 -10.19 4.26 -18.59
CA ALA A 433 -9.76 4.79 -19.90
C ALA A 433 -11.00 4.99 -20.78
N ASN A 434 -11.94 4.06 -20.78
CA ASN A 434 -13.24 4.27 -21.41
C ASN A 434 -14.04 5.35 -20.69
N PHE A 435 -13.95 5.49 -19.37
CA PHE A 435 -14.65 6.53 -18.61
C PHE A 435 -14.06 7.93 -18.85
N ILE A 436 -12.74 8.09 -18.92
CA ILE A 436 -12.12 9.37 -19.26
C ILE A 436 -12.40 9.72 -20.73
N ALA A 437 -12.32 8.75 -21.63
CA ALA A 437 -12.74 8.93 -23.02
C ALA A 437 -14.24 9.21 -23.12
N LEU A 438 -15.06 8.50 -22.37
CA LEU A 438 -16.50 8.70 -22.28
C LEU A 438 -16.81 10.09 -21.69
N GLU A 439 -16.16 10.45 -20.58
CA GLU A 439 -16.35 11.75 -19.96
C GLU A 439 -15.89 12.90 -20.86
N GLN A 440 -14.78 12.75 -21.59
CA GLN A 440 -14.28 13.76 -22.53
C GLN A 440 -15.14 13.88 -23.80
N ASN A 441 -15.73 12.78 -24.24
CA ASN A 441 -16.55 12.75 -25.45
C ASN A 441 -17.97 13.27 -25.19
N ILE A 442 -18.53 13.07 -23.99
CA ILE A 442 -19.85 13.58 -23.64
C ILE A 442 -19.80 15.10 -23.50
N LYS A 443 -20.60 15.78 -24.30
CA LYS A 443 -20.70 17.24 -24.32
C LYS A 443 -22.11 17.70 -24.03
N LEU A 444 -22.21 18.72 -23.18
CA LEU A 444 -23.45 19.46 -22.91
C LEU A 444 -23.36 20.82 -23.59
N PHE A 445 -24.30 21.14 -24.45
CA PHE A 445 -24.30 22.42 -25.13
C PHE A 445 -25.72 22.92 -25.48
N PRO A 446 -25.93 24.24 -25.52
CA PRO A 446 -25.00 25.23 -25.03
C PRO A 446 -24.79 25.09 -23.52
N ASN A 447 -23.61 25.45 -23.02
CA ASN A 447 -23.38 25.54 -21.59
C ASN A 447 -22.50 26.77 -21.34
N PRO A 448 -23.07 27.86 -20.83
CA PRO A 448 -24.41 28.02 -20.21
C PRO A 448 -25.61 27.87 -21.17
N ALA A 449 -26.71 27.32 -20.67
CA ALA A 449 -27.95 27.09 -21.38
C ALA A 449 -29.11 27.96 -20.87
N THR A 450 -30.12 28.21 -21.71
CA THR A 450 -31.34 28.99 -21.36
C THR A 450 -32.60 28.15 -21.44
N ASP A 451 -32.86 27.54 -22.59
CA ASP A 451 -34.13 26.90 -22.88
C ASP A 451 -34.00 25.38 -23.08
N ILE A 452 -33.02 24.99 -23.87
CA ILE A 452 -32.80 23.59 -24.25
C ILE A 452 -31.31 23.26 -24.05
N LEU A 453 -31.06 22.15 -23.40
CA LEU A 453 -29.76 21.53 -23.27
C LEU A 453 -29.64 20.35 -24.24
N GLN A 454 -28.64 20.38 -25.10
CA GLN A 454 -28.29 19.22 -25.94
C GLN A 454 -27.27 18.35 -25.22
N ILE A 455 -27.46 17.04 -25.34
CA ILE A 455 -26.58 16.02 -24.77
C ILE A 455 -26.01 15.20 -25.93
N ASN A 456 -24.70 15.33 -26.16
CA ASN A 456 -24.00 14.55 -27.19
C ASN A 456 -23.04 13.58 -26.50
N LEU A 457 -23.19 12.29 -26.78
CA LEU A 457 -22.36 11.22 -26.21
C LEU A 457 -21.06 11.00 -26.99
N GLY A 458 -20.92 11.66 -28.18
CA GLY A 458 -19.75 11.53 -29.05
C GLY A 458 -19.75 10.27 -29.93
N ASP A 459 -20.50 9.26 -29.56
CA ASP A 459 -20.65 8.00 -30.28
C ASP A 459 -22.11 7.50 -30.15
N SER A 460 -22.75 7.16 -31.27
CA SER A 460 -24.15 6.68 -31.32
C SER A 460 -24.34 5.33 -30.64
N ASP A 461 -23.30 4.47 -30.63
CA ASP A 461 -23.36 3.16 -30.01
C ASP A 461 -23.50 3.24 -28.47
N LEU A 462 -23.17 4.39 -27.89
CA LEU A 462 -23.34 4.64 -26.44
C LEU A 462 -24.79 4.94 -26.04
N GLU A 463 -25.65 5.31 -26.98
CA GLU A 463 -27.04 5.72 -26.71
C GLU A 463 -27.86 4.56 -26.13
N GLU A 464 -27.67 3.35 -26.65
CA GLU A 464 -28.33 2.13 -26.19
C GLU A 464 -27.87 1.71 -24.77
N GLY A 465 -26.65 2.11 -24.38
CA GLY A 465 -26.07 1.81 -23.06
C GLY A 465 -26.53 2.72 -21.94
N VAL A 466 -27.25 3.82 -22.23
CA VAL A 466 -27.72 4.77 -21.21
C VAL A 466 -28.92 4.21 -20.45
N GLN A 467 -28.75 3.98 -19.16
CA GLN A 467 -29.81 3.51 -18.27
C GLN A 467 -30.65 4.66 -17.70
N SER A 468 -30.05 5.82 -17.43
CA SER A 468 -30.80 6.99 -17.01
C SER A 468 -30.03 8.31 -17.20
N ILE A 469 -30.78 9.40 -17.38
CA ILE A 469 -30.27 10.78 -17.30
C ILE A 469 -31.05 11.50 -16.21
N SER A 470 -30.34 12.19 -15.34
CA SER A 470 -30.92 12.95 -14.23
C SER A 470 -30.28 14.33 -14.10
N LEU A 471 -31.09 15.33 -13.83
CA LEU A 471 -30.68 16.69 -13.50
C LEU A 471 -30.86 16.95 -12.00
N TYR A 472 -29.80 17.36 -11.33
CA TYR A 472 -29.77 17.65 -9.90
C TYR A 472 -29.47 19.12 -9.66
N ASP A 473 -30.05 19.70 -8.63
CA ASP A 473 -29.51 20.92 -8.01
C ASP A 473 -28.29 20.59 -7.13
N LEU A 474 -27.60 21.62 -6.63
CA LEU A 474 -26.40 21.42 -5.80
C LEU A 474 -26.71 20.83 -4.40
N ASN A 475 -27.99 20.78 -3.99
CA ASN A 475 -28.45 20.15 -2.74
C ASN A 475 -28.81 18.67 -2.95
N GLY A 476 -28.62 18.14 -4.17
CA GLY A 476 -28.93 16.74 -4.50
C GLY A 476 -30.40 16.46 -4.82
N LYS A 477 -31.25 17.49 -4.95
CA LYS A 477 -32.65 17.33 -5.36
C LYS A 477 -32.73 17.04 -6.87
N ILE A 478 -33.46 16.00 -7.24
CA ILE A 478 -33.73 15.66 -8.64
C ILE A 478 -34.78 16.62 -9.19
N LEU A 479 -34.46 17.32 -10.25
CA LEU A 479 -35.35 18.20 -10.99
C LEU A 479 -35.95 17.50 -12.22
N PHE A 480 -35.19 16.56 -12.81
CA PHE A 480 -35.59 15.77 -13.96
C PHE A 480 -34.94 14.39 -13.91
N LYS A 481 -35.63 13.36 -14.39
CA LYS A 481 -35.08 12.01 -14.58
C LYS A 481 -35.79 11.30 -15.72
N THR A 482 -35.01 10.63 -16.58
CA THR A 482 -35.48 9.64 -17.57
C THR A 482 -34.69 8.36 -17.43
N ASN A 483 -35.25 7.22 -17.87
CA ASN A 483 -34.63 5.90 -17.84
C ASN A 483 -34.16 5.43 -19.24
N HIS A 484 -33.97 6.35 -20.16
CA HIS A 484 -33.41 6.12 -21.49
C HIS A 484 -32.66 7.36 -21.96
N PHE A 485 -31.87 7.24 -23.01
CA PHE A 485 -31.20 8.37 -23.62
C PHE A 485 -32.20 9.37 -24.23
N ILE A 486 -31.94 10.65 -24.01
CA ILE A 486 -32.59 11.76 -24.71
C ILE A 486 -31.50 12.71 -25.22
N PRO A 487 -31.53 13.08 -26.53
CA PRO A 487 -30.53 13.98 -27.09
C PRO A 487 -30.70 15.43 -26.66
N SER A 488 -31.88 15.78 -26.11
CA SER A 488 -32.16 17.15 -25.64
C SER A 488 -33.06 17.15 -24.41
N LEU A 489 -32.83 18.12 -23.53
CA LEU A 489 -33.58 18.35 -22.32
C LEU A 489 -34.12 19.77 -22.31
N ASP A 490 -35.44 19.92 -22.15
CA ASP A 490 -36.09 21.22 -21.92
C ASP A 490 -35.81 21.70 -20.50
N ILE A 491 -35.17 22.85 -20.37
CA ILE A 491 -34.80 23.47 -19.10
C ILE A 491 -35.39 24.86 -18.89
N LYS A 492 -36.41 25.28 -19.68
CA LYS A 492 -37.07 26.57 -19.60
C LYS A 492 -37.62 26.91 -18.20
N ASN A 493 -38.06 25.85 -17.49
CA ASN A 493 -38.62 25.98 -16.16
C ASN A 493 -37.60 25.75 -15.04
N VAL A 494 -36.31 25.59 -15.36
CA VAL A 494 -35.23 25.45 -14.40
C VAL A 494 -34.71 26.83 -14.03
N SER A 495 -34.67 27.15 -12.74
CA SER A 495 -34.18 28.44 -12.26
C SER A 495 -32.71 28.67 -12.64
N LYS A 496 -32.32 29.92 -12.80
CA LYS A 496 -30.92 30.29 -13.05
C LYS A 496 -30.01 29.76 -11.95
N GLY A 497 -28.93 29.13 -12.30
CA GLY A 497 -28.01 28.53 -11.31
C GLY A 497 -27.06 27.48 -11.86
N ASN A 498 -26.37 26.80 -10.94
CA ASN A 498 -25.50 25.67 -11.25
C ASN A 498 -26.21 24.35 -10.93
N TYR A 499 -26.05 23.37 -11.82
CA TYR A 499 -26.71 22.08 -11.77
C TYR A 499 -25.72 20.97 -12.15
N LEU A 500 -26.08 19.73 -11.86
CA LEU A 500 -25.34 18.53 -12.25
C LEU A 500 -26.24 17.66 -13.12
N VAL A 501 -25.76 17.34 -14.32
CA VAL A 501 -26.37 16.33 -15.21
C VAL A 501 -25.64 15.01 -15.00
N LYS A 502 -26.34 14.00 -14.47
CA LYS A 502 -25.83 12.66 -14.25
C LYS A 502 -26.34 11.74 -15.34
N ILE A 503 -25.43 11.08 -16.06
CA ILE A 503 -25.73 10.08 -17.08
C ILE A 503 -25.25 8.74 -16.57
N GLN A 504 -26.18 7.80 -16.36
CA GLN A 504 -25.93 6.47 -15.85
C GLN A 504 -25.87 5.49 -17.00
N PHE A 505 -24.78 4.76 -17.12
CA PHE A 505 -24.60 3.59 -17.97
C PHE A 505 -24.64 2.32 -17.10
N GLU A 506 -24.65 1.13 -17.69
CA GLU A 506 -24.68 -0.14 -16.96
C GLU A 506 -23.54 -0.26 -15.93
N ASN A 507 -22.33 0.09 -16.31
CA ASN A 507 -21.12 -0.07 -15.48
C ASN A 507 -20.39 1.25 -15.19
N SER A 508 -20.99 2.41 -15.51
CA SER A 508 -20.36 3.71 -15.32
C SER A 508 -21.34 4.85 -15.11
N VAL A 509 -20.87 5.94 -14.55
CA VAL A 509 -21.66 7.15 -14.30
C VAL A 509 -20.83 8.37 -14.70
N VAL A 510 -21.34 9.17 -15.62
CA VAL A 510 -20.76 10.46 -15.99
C VAL A 510 -21.56 11.59 -15.38
N THR A 511 -20.88 12.53 -14.72
CA THR A 511 -21.52 13.72 -14.16
C THR A 511 -20.90 14.97 -14.77
N LYS A 512 -21.74 15.84 -15.34
CA LYS A 512 -21.35 17.08 -15.98
C LYS A 512 -21.98 18.27 -15.31
N LYS A 513 -21.23 19.36 -15.17
CA LYS A 513 -21.75 20.64 -14.67
C LYS A 513 -22.55 21.33 -15.77
N LEU A 514 -23.74 21.82 -15.42
CA LEU A 514 -24.59 22.68 -16.24
C LEU A 514 -24.76 24.03 -15.57
N ILE A 515 -24.66 25.09 -16.35
CA ILE A 515 -25.00 26.47 -15.92
C ILE A 515 -26.27 26.88 -16.67
N VAL A 516 -27.32 27.23 -15.93
CA VAL A 516 -28.58 27.77 -16.47
C VAL A 516 -28.56 29.29 -16.28
N LYS A 517 -28.85 30.06 -17.36
CA LYS A 517 -28.85 31.52 -17.38
C LYS A 517 -30.24 32.12 -17.46
#